data_b700c3ac8a68081a362b74eb11f00a4c
#
_entry.id   b700c3ac8a68081a362b74eb11f00a4c
#
_cell.length_a   1.000
_cell.length_b   1.000
_cell.length_c   1.000
_cell.angle_alpha   90.00
_cell.angle_beta   90.00
_cell.angle_gamma   90.00
#
_symmetry.space_group_name_H-M   'P 1'
#
loop_
_entity.id
_entity.type
_entity.pdbx_description
1 polymer ?
#
loop_
_entity_poly.entity_id
_entity_poly.type
_entity_poly.pdbx_seq_one_letter_code
_entity_poly.pdbx_strand_id
1 'polypeptide(L)'
;VDVLEWAFDYLADKKFIESNDIEAGFPKNTLVDTGGNRCEVYLKGTVCDNVSLILRNGDIIGELKDEVQKHDYDVTIIGGSQKRRMAHDLIQYIDSSIFVVNKYDLNQKYKILIAVDDSPNTRKAVKYGTRVSQAFNVPVEMITVSKKDEFGDGYTNAANWAKKFLRRSNISFGHQFLIGDPVQVIYEVAGDNHIIVMGSSTQNPLLKFFKGSKPLNVMETCKCPILIVK
;
A
#
# COMPACT_ATOMS: atom_id res chain seq x y z
N VAL A 1 -13.72 13.11 15.47
CA VAL A 1 -14.94 12.97 14.66
C VAL A 1 -14.80 13.75 13.37
N ASP A 2 -14.47 15.03 13.39
CA ASP A 2 -14.44 15.93 12.20
C ASP A 2 -13.59 15.40 11.04
N VAL A 3 -12.42 14.80 11.32
CA VAL A 3 -11.58 14.18 10.29
C VAL A 3 -12.25 12.96 9.64
N LEU A 4 -12.95 12.15 10.43
CA LEU A 4 -13.68 10.98 9.93
C LEU A 4 -14.90 11.40 9.10
N GLU A 5 -15.61 12.44 9.54
CA GLU A 5 -16.73 13.05 8.81
C GLU A 5 -16.25 13.60 7.47
N TRP A 6 -15.22 14.43 7.47
CA TRP A 6 -14.61 14.91 6.24
C TRP A 6 -14.17 13.79 5.29
N ALA A 7 -13.52 12.75 5.80
CA ALA A 7 -13.06 11.63 4.99
C ALA A 7 -14.23 10.85 4.38
N PHE A 8 -15.29 10.62 5.15
CA PHE A 8 -16.49 9.96 4.69
C PHE A 8 -17.18 10.76 3.57
N ASP A 9 -17.40 12.05 3.81
CA ASP A 9 -18.03 12.95 2.83
C ASP A 9 -17.21 13.03 1.55
N TYR A 10 -15.88 13.11 1.66
CA TYR A 10 -15.00 13.11 0.49
C TYR A 10 -15.11 11.83 -0.33
N LEU A 11 -15.13 10.66 0.31
CA LEU A 11 -15.26 9.38 -0.38
C LEU A 11 -16.64 9.21 -1.01
N ALA A 12 -17.70 9.68 -0.35
CA ALA A 12 -19.06 9.67 -0.87
C ALA A 12 -19.19 10.62 -2.09
N ASP A 13 -18.67 11.85 -2.00
CA ASP A 13 -18.67 12.81 -3.11
C ASP A 13 -17.94 12.28 -4.35
N LYS A 14 -16.83 11.56 -4.14
CA LYS A 14 -16.08 10.89 -5.21
C LYS A 14 -16.68 9.58 -5.69
N LYS A 15 -17.81 9.15 -5.12
CA LYS A 15 -18.48 7.88 -5.44
C LYS A 15 -17.60 6.63 -5.21
N PHE A 16 -16.71 6.69 -4.26
CA PHE A 16 -15.94 5.52 -3.81
C PHE A 16 -16.71 4.67 -2.81
N ILE A 17 -17.68 5.28 -2.13
CA ILE A 17 -18.61 4.63 -1.22
C ILE A 17 -20.04 5.07 -1.55
N GLU A 18 -20.99 4.18 -1.30
CA GLU A 18 -22.41 4.49 -1.36
C GLU A 18 -22.88 4.80 0.05
N SER A 19 -23.48 5.98 0.24
CA SER A 19 -24.12 6.35 1.48
C SER A 19 -25.64 6.18 1.31
N ASN A 20 -26.28 5.51 2.25
CA ASN A 20 -27.72 5.37 2.31
C ASN A 20 -28.25 6.22 3.47
N ASP A 21 -29.25 7.05 3.20
CA ASP A 21 -30.01 7.68 4.26
C ASP A 21 -30.86 6.62 4.96
N ILE A 22 -30.72 6.52 6.27
CA ILE A 22 -31.56 5.62 7.08
C ILE A 22 -32.63 6.44 7.73
N GLU A 23 -33.90 6.10 7.51
CA GLU A 23 -35.04 6.72 8.19
C GLU A 23 -34.93 6.64 9.73
N ALA A 24 -34.29 5.59 10.25
CA ALA A 24 -34.01 5.36 11.68
C ALA A 24 -32.57 5.70 12.10
N GLY A 25 -31.83 6.47 11.29
CA GLY A 25 -30.44 6.86 11.58
C GLY A 25 -30.32 7.67 12.87
N PHE A 26 -29.12 7.73 13.41
CA PHE A 26 -28.84 8.52 14.60
C PHE A 26 -29.09 10.02 14.32
N PRO A 27 -29.80 10.74 15.21
CA PRO A 27 -30.11 12.15 15.00
C PRO A 27 -28.90 13.08 15.13
N LYS A 28 -27.78 12.55 15.64
CA LYS A 28 -26.49 13.24 15.81
C LYS A 28 -25.35 12.25 15.66
N ASN A 29 -24.14 12.74 15.42
CA ASN A 29 -22.96 11.91 15.43
C ASN A 29 -22.87 11.14 16.75
N THR A 30 -22.79 9.82 16.66
CA THR A 30 -22.90 8.93 17.83
C THR A 30 -21.68 8.02 17.88
N LEU A 31 -21.12 7.86 19.08
CA LEU A 31 -20.06 6.92 19.37
C LEU A 31 -20.64 5.72 20.08
N VAL A 32 -20.45 4.53 19.53
CA VAL A 32 -20.86 3.28 20.17
C VAL A 32 -19.60 2.54 20.61
N ASP A 33 -19.46 2.35 21.93
CA ASP A 33 -18.37 1.57 22.49
C ASP A 33 -18.57 0.09 22.15
N THR A 34 -17.59 -0.48 21.46
CA THR A 34 -17.57 -1.90 21.07
C THR A 34 -16.59 -2.73 21.92
N GLY A 35 -16.04 -2.12 22.98
CA GLY A 35 -15.07 -2.73 23.89
C GLY A 35 -13.63 -2.69 23.37
N GLY A 36 -12.68 -2.93 24.29
CA GLY A 36 -11.25 -3.02 23.92
C GLY A 36 -10.67 -1.72 23.35
N ASN A 37 -10.98 -0.58 23.94
CA ASN A 37 -10.55 0.75 23.48
C ASN A 37 -11.02 1.13 22.07
N ARG A 38 -12.08 0.51 21.57
CA ARG A 38 -12.63 0.67 20.22
C ARG A 38 -14.06 1.22 20.29
N CYS A 39 -14.29 2.30 19.57
CA CYS A 39 -15.62 2.85 19.35
C CYS A 39 -15.95 2.85 17.86
N GLU A 40 -17.19 2.55 17.53
CA GLU A 40 -17.73 2.75 16.18
C GLU A 40 -18.39 4.12 16.11
N VAL A 41 -18.08 4.85 15.04
CA VAL A 41 -18.57 6.22 14.82
C VAL A 41 -19.68 6.18 13.78
N TYR A 42 -20.87 6.57 14.16
CA TYR A 42 -22.01 6.74 13.28
C TYR A 42 -22.24 8.22 13.01
N LEU A 43 -22.17 8.62 11.77
CA LEU A 43 -22.44 10.00 11.37
C LEU A 43 -23.96 10.23 11.32
N LYS A 44 -24.36 11.48 11.56
CA LYS A 44 -25.77 11.87 11.60
C LYS A 44 -26.48 11.54 10.27
N GLY A 45 -27.54 10.75 10.35
CA GLY A 45 -28.44 10.45 9.22
C GLY A 45 -27.84 9.61 8.09
N THR A 46 -26.59 9.17 8.23
CA THR A 46 -25.88 8.46 7.16
C THR A 46 -25.32 7.14 7.65
N VAL A 47 -25.62 6.06 6.94
CA VAL A 47 -24.98 4.75 7.14
C VAL A 47 -24.48 4.24 5.81
N CYS A 48 -23.31 3.62 5.83
CA CYS A 48 -22.75 2.94 4.68
C CYS A 48 -22.41 1.51 5.07
N ASP A 49 -23.02 0.54 4.41
CA ASP A 49 -22.85 -0.88 4.73
C ASP A 49 -21.41 -1.39 4.52
N ASN A 50 -20.68 -0.70 3.65
CA ASN A 50 -19.31 -1.11 3.26
C ASN A 50 -18.19 -0.30 3.93
N VAL A 51 -18.56 0.66 4.79
CA VAL A 51 -17.58 1.53 5.46
C VAL A 51 -17.87 1.61 6.95
N SER A 52 -16.93 1.21 7.76
CA SER A 52 -16.95 1.41 9.21
C SER A 52 -15.99 2.51 9.60
N LEU A 53 -16.47 3.51 10.31
CA LEU A 53 -15.65 4.56 10.92
C LEU A 53 -15.29 4.13 12.34
N ILE A 54 -14.00 3.98 12.60
CA ILE A 54 -13.52 3.42 13.86
C ILE A 54 -12.59 4.41 14.55
N LEU A 55 -12.87 4.66 15.83
CA LEU A 55 -12.01 5.40 16.72
C LEU A 55 -11.42 4.46 17.76
N ARG A 56 -10.09 4.47 17.89
CA ARG A 56 -9.39 3.68 18.92
C ARG A 56 -8.53 4.58 19.82
N ASN A 57 -8.37 4.17 21.05
CA ASN A 57 -7.54 4.87 22.04
C ASN A 57 -6.44 3.92 22.52
N GLY A 58 -5.17 4.25 22.27
CA GLY A 58 -4.03 3.44 22.69
C GLY A 58 -2.77 3.71 21.88
N ASP A 59 -1.86 2.75 21.92
CA ASP A 59 -0.67 2.77 21.04
C ASP A 59 -1.08 2.45 19.60
N ILE A 60 -0.73 3.32 18.67
CA ILE A 60 -1.14 3.23 17.27
C ILE A 60 -0.78 1.86 16.65
N ILE A 61 0.41 1.35 16.92
CA ILE A 61 0.88 0.08 16.34
C ILE A 61 0.10 -1.10 16.91
N GLY A 62 -0.07 -1.12 18.25
CA GLY A 62 -0.84 -2.14 18.96
C GLY A 62 -2.30 -2.17 18.48
N GLU A 63 -2.94 -1.02 18.45
CA GLU A 63 -4.35 -0.90 18.07
C GLU A 63 -4.61 -1.26 16.61
N LEU A 64 -3.73 -0.85 15.68
CA LEU A 64 -3.83 -1.24 14.27
C LEU A 64 -3.57 -2.73 14.06
N LYS A 65 -2.61 -3.30 14.80
CA LYS A 65 -2.34 -4.74 14.75
C LYS A 65 -3.58 -5.53 15.20
N ASP A 66 -4.17 -5.16 16.31
CA ASP A 66 -5.38 -5.79 16.85
C ASP A 66 -6.55 -5.69 15.86
N GLU A 67 -6.74 -4.52 15.24
CA GLU A 67 -7.80 -4.31 14.26
C GLU A 67 -7.59 -5.21 13.03
N VAL A 68 -6.37 -5.24 12.48
CA VAL A 68 -6.04 -6.05 11.30
C VAL A 68 -6.20 -7.56 11.60
N GLN A 69 -5.77 -8.02 12.76
CA GLN A 69 -5.89 -9.44 13.14
C GLN A 69 -7.35 -9.88 13.33
N LYS A 70 -8.21 -8.99 13.82
CA LYS A 70 -9.62 -9.30 14.08
C LYS A 70 -10.48 -9.34 12.81
N HIS A 71 -10.13 -8.56 11.80
CA HIS A 71 -10.99 -8.32 10.63
C HIS A 71 -10.37 -8.76 9.30
N ASP A 72 -9.17 -9.36 9.32
CA ASP A 72 -8.48 -9.98 8.15
C ASP A 72 -8.41 -9.05 6.92
N TYR A 73 -7.95 -7.82 7.14
CA TYR A 73 -7.81 -6.85 6.06
C TYR A 73 -6.70 -7.23 5.07
N ASP A 74 -7.01 -7.22 3.78
CA ASP A 74 -6.04 -7.46 2.71
C ASP A 74 -4.95 -6.39 2.61
N VAL A 75 -5.33 -5.13 2.79
CA VAL A 75 -4.46 -3.97 2.64
C VAL A 75 -4.73 -2.92 3.71
N THR A 76 -3.67 -2.47 4.37
CA THR A 76 -3.69 -1.31 5.25
C THR A 76 -3.08 -0.11 4.53
N ILE A 77 -3.82 0.99 4.41
CA ILE A 77 -3.35 2.22 3.76
C ILE A 77 -2.95 3.21 4.85
N ILE A 78 -1.73 3.74 4.75
CA ILE A 78 -1.22 4.73 5.69
C ILE A 78 -0.70 5.96 4.94
N GLY A 79 -1.02 7.13 5.46
CA GLY A 79 -0.42 8.37 5.00
C GLY A 79 1.06 8.42 5.38
N GLY A 80 1.92 8.81 4.45
CA GLY A 80 3.34 9.06 4.70
C GLY A 80 3.47 10.28 5.60
N SER A 81 3.51 10.07 6.91
CA SER A 81 3.84 11.12 7.88
C SER A 81 5.36 11.27 7.99
N GLN A 82 5.81 12.41 8.50
CA GLN A 82 7.23 12.62 8.84
C GLN A 82 7.75 11.62 9.90
N LYS A 83 6.87 10.83 10.53
CA LYS A 83 7.20 9.79 11.51
C LYS A 83 7.50 8.45 10.82
N ARG A 84 8.60 8.35 10.13
CA ARG A 84 9.08 7.18 9.38
C ARG A 84 9.19 5.90 10.21
N ARG A 85 9.51 6.03 11.50
CA ARG A 85 9.59 4.91 12.43
C ARG A 85 8.25 4.17 12.50
N MET A 86 7.14 4.89 12.49
CA MET A 86 5.80 4.29 12.52
C MET A 86 5.53 3.44 11.27
N ALA A 87 5.86 3.92 10.07
CA ALA A 87 5.69 3.14 8.85
C ALA A 87 6.51 1.84 8.86
N HIS A 88 7.74 1.91 9.38
CA HIS A 88 8.59 0.73 9.58
C HIS A 88 7.96 -0.28 10.54
N ASP A 89 7.50 0.18 11.70
CA ASP A 89 6.92 -0.69 12.73
C ASP A 89 5.63 -1.32 12.19
N LEU A 90 4.80 -0.57 11.46
CA LEU A 90 3.60 -1.10 10.80
C LEU A 90 3.95 -2.19 9.77
N ILE A 91 4.96 -1.96 8.92
CA ILE A 91 5.41 -2.96 7.94
C ILE A 91 5.91 -4.23 8.64
N GLN A 92 6.54 -4.09 9.80
CA GLN A 92 7.09 -5.22 10.54
C GLN A 92 6.02 -6.02 11.29
N TYR A 93 5.04 -5.35 11.89
CA TYR A 93 4.13 -5.96 12.88
C TYR A 93 2.69 -6.19 12.41
N ILE A 94 2.27 -5.61 11.29
CA ILE A 94 0.91 -5.78 10.74
C ILE A 94 0.90 -6.89 9.68
N ASP A 95 -0.05 -7.81 9.78
CA ASP A 95 -0.17 -8.99 8.90
C ASP A 95 -0.98 -8.75 7.61
N SER A 96 -1.24 -7.51 7.24
CA SER A 96 -1.80 -7.14 5.94
C SER A 96 -0.73 -6.57 5.01
N SER A 97 -1.02 -6.52 3.72
CA SER A 97 -0.23 -5.72 2.78
C SER A 97 -0.33 -4.23 3.16
N ILE A 98 0.75 -3.47 3.01
CA ILE A 98 0.79 -2.07 3.46
C ILE A 98 1.03 -1.15 2.28
N PHE A 99 0.12 -0.22 2.09
CA PHE A 99 0.25 0.86 1.11
C PHE A 99 0.61 2.16 1.81
N VAL A 100 1.85 2.58 1.66
CA VAL A 100 2.35 3.86 2.18
C VAL A 100 2.15 4.92 1.11
N VAL A 101 1.25 5.85 1.37
CA VAL A 101 1.00 6.99 0.49
C VAL A 101 1.84 8.17 0.96
N ASN A 102 2.98 8.36 0.32
CA ASN A 102 3.80 9.54 0.50
C ASN A 102 3.16 10.75 -0.21
N LYS A 103 3.91 11.66 -0.75
CA LYS A 103 3.36 12.78 -1.53
C LYS A 103 2.61 12.25 -2.76
N TYR A 104 1.28 12.31 -2.72
CA TYR A 104 0.43 11.96 -3.85
C TYR A 104 -0.11 13.24 -4.49
N ASP A 105 0.14 13.40 -5.78
CA ASP A 105 -0.39 14.53 -6.57
C ASP A 105 -1.50 14.02 -7.50
N LEU A 106 -2.69 14.53 -7.31
CA LEU A 106 -3.87 14.18 -8.12
C LEU A 106 -3.72 14.53 -9.61
N ASN A 107 -2.85 15.49 -9.93
CA ASN A 107 -2.60 15.91 -11.31
C ASN A 107 -1.49 15.10 -11.99
N GLN A 108 -0.74 14.30 -11.21
CA GLN A 108 0.34 13.47 -11.72
C GLN A 108 -0.22 12.20 -12.39
N LYS A 109 0.28 11.90 -13.59
CA LYS A 109 0.00 10.62 -14.25
C LYS A 109 0.97 9.57 -13.71
N TYR A 110 0.46 8.72 -12.83
CA TYR A 110 1.24 7.63 -12.26
C TYR A 110 1.31 6.43 -13.21
N LYS A 111 2.40 5.68 -13.06
CA LYS A 111 2.60 4.34 -13.61
C LYS A 111 2.78 3.35 -12.46
N ILE A 112 2.59 2.08 -12.72
CA ILE A 112 2.93 1.03 -11.75
C ILE A 112 4.34 0.54 -12.03
N LEU A 113 5.21 0.58 -11.03
CA LEU A 113 6.53 -0.04 -11.07
C LEU A 113 6.50 -1.32 -10.24
N ILE A 114 6.55 -2.48 -10.89
CA ILE A 114 6.60 -3.78 -10.20
C ILE A 114 8.06 -4.22 -10.07
N ALA A 115 8.55 -4.29 -8.83
CA ALA A 115 9.86 -4.87 -8.52
C ALA A 115 9.72 -6.39 -8.34
N VAL A 116 10.33 -7.14 -9.25
CA VAL A 116 10.27 -8.61 -9.29
C VAL A 116 11.58 -9.19 -8.80
N ASP A 117 11.52 -9.99 -7.77
CA ASP A 117 12.63 -10.75 -7.21
C ASP A 117 12.24 -12.23 -7.04
N ASP A 118 13.11 -13.04 -6.46
CA ASP A 118 12.87 -14.46 -6.17
C ASP A 118 12.15 -14.71 -4.83
N SER A 119 11.62 -13.66 -4.20
CA SER A 119 10.90 -13.79 -2.93
C SER A 119 9.53 -14.49 -3.10
N PRO A 120 9.03 -15.16 -2.04
CA PRO A 120 7.73 -15.85 -2.09
C PRO A 120 6.57 -14.92 -2.45
N ASN A 121 6.60 -13.68 -2.01
CA ASN A 121 5.52 -12.72 -2.19
C ASN A 121 5.55 -11.96 -3.53
N THR A 122 6.59 -12.14 -4.34
CA THR A 122 6.69 -11.54 -5.68
C THR A 122 5.46 -11.85 -6.54
N ARG A 123 4.98 -13.09 -6.54
CA ARG A 123 3.79 -13.46 -7.34
C ARG A 123 2.53 -12.72 -6.89
N LYS A 124 2.37 -12.55 -5.57
CA LYS A 124 1.25 -11.78 -5.01
C LYS A 124 1.37 -10.31 -5.39
N ALA A 125 2.58 -9.74 -5.31
CA ALA A 125 2.85 -8.35 -5.73
C ALA A 125 2.51 -8.12 -7.21
N VAL A 126 2.92 -9.02 -8.10
CA VAL A 126 2.56 -8.93 -9.54
C VAL A 126 1.05 -8.94 -9.74
N LYS A 127 0.30 -9.81 -9.01
CA LYS A 127 -1.16 -9.84 -9.09
C LYS A 127 -1.78 -8.52 -8.62
N TYR A 128 -1.30 -7.96 -7.51
CA TYR A 128 -1.80 -6.67 -7.00
C TYR A 128 -1.52 -5.53 -7.99
N GLY A 129 -0.27 -5.41 -8.48
CA GLY A 129 0.09 -4.40 -9.47
C GLY A 129 -0.75 -4.52 -10.75
N THR A 130 -1.04 -5.74 -11.20
CA THR A 130 -1.92 -6.00 -12.34
C THR A 130 -3.34 -5.50 -12.08
N ARG A 131 -3.93 -5.83 -10.93
CA ARG A 131 -5.29 -5.38 -10.57
C ARG A 131 -5.38 -3.86 -10.49
N VAL A 132 -4.39 -3.20 -9.88
CA VAL A 132 -4.34 -1.74 -9.82
C VAL A 132 -4.24 -1.14 -11.22
N SER A 133 -3.37 -1.68 -12.08
CA SER A 133 -3.26 -1.25 -13.48
C SER A 133 -4.58 -1.38 -14.24
N GLN A 134 -5.30 -2.50 -14.08
CA GLN A 134 -6.58 -2.73 -14.73
C GLN A 134 -7.68 -1.78 -14.21
N ALA A 135 -7.76 -1.61 -12.88
CA ALA A 135 -8.79 -0.79 -12.25
C ALA A 135 -8.67 0.70 -12.62
N PHE A 136 -7.45 1.20 -12.73
CA PHE A 136 -7.16 2.62 -12.99
C PHE A 136 -6.64 2.92 -14.39
N ASN A 137 -6.55 1.89 -15.24
CA ASN A 137 -6.00 2.00 -16.60
C ASN A 137 -4.64 2.71 -16.66
N VAL A 138 -3.73 2.32 -15.75
CA VAL A 138 -2.38 2.90 -15.66
C VAL A 138 -1.33 1.94 -16.21
N PRO A 139 -0.29 2.43 -16.93
CA PRO A 139 0.74 1.58 -17.52
C PRO A 139 1.61 0.91 -16.46
N VAL A 140 2.18 -0.26 -16.83
CA VAL A 140 3.05 -1.06 -15.97
C VAL A 140 4.47 -1.06 -16.51
N GLU A 141 5.41 -0.80 -15.63
CA GLU A 141 6.83 -1.08 -15.81
C GLU A 141 7.25 -2.16 -14.82
N MET A 142 8.10 -3.06 -15.24
CA MET A 142 8.61 -4.13 -14.41
C MET A 142 10.14 -4.11 -14.40
N ILE A 143 10.73 -4.24 -13.22
CA ILE A 143 12.18 -4.34 -13.08
C ILE A 143 12.57 -5.56 -12.25
N THR A 144 13.73 -6.11 -12.58
CA THR A 144 14.41 -7.14 -11.79
C THR A 144 15.82 -6.64 -11.52
N VAL A 145 16.19 -6.52 -10.24
CA VAL A 145 17.46 -5.92 -9.85
C VAL A 145 18.34 -6.93 -9.12
N SER A 146 19.60 -7.03 -9.52
CA SER A 146 20.61 -7.84 -8.85
C SER A 146 21.83 -7.00 -8.45
N LYS A 147 22.43 -7.34 -7.31
CA LYS A 147 23.71 -6.76 -6.91
C LYS A 147 24.90 -7.35 -7.67
N LYS A 148 24.71 -8.50 -8.30
CA LYS A 148 25.71 -9.22 -9.07
C LYS A 148 25.47 -9.01 -10.54
N ASP A 149 26.52 -9.12 -11.32
CA ASP A 149 26.46 -9.00 -12.80
C ASP A 149 25.65 -10.13 -13.46
N GLU A 150 25.27 -11.15 -12.70
CA GLU A 150 24.48 -12.28 -13.17
C GLU A 150 23.14 -12.37 -12.41
N PHE A 151 22.09 -12.74 -13.15
CA PHE A 151 20.78 -13.04 -12.58
C PHE A 151 20.64 -14.56 -12.43
N GLY A 152 20.58 -15.02 -11.16
CA GLY A 152 20.34 -16.42 -10.90
C GLY A 152 18.98 -16.92 -11.40
N ASP A 153 18.82 -18.25 -11.48
CA ASP A 153 17.59 -18.90 -11.98
C ASP A 153 16.32 -18.45 -11.26
N GLY A 154 16.41 -18.15 -9.97
CA GLY A 154 15.27 -17.65 -9.19
C GLY A 154 14.71 -16.35 -9.75
N TYR A 155 15.57 -15.37 -9.99
CA TYR A 155 15.20 -14.07 -10.58
C TYR A 155 14.65 -14.23 -12.00
N THR A 156 15.32 -15.03 -12.83
CA THR A 156 14.92 -15.27 -14.22
C THR A 156 13.56 -15.96 -14.28
N ASN A 157 13.33 -16.98 -13.44
CA ASN A 157 12.07 -17.70 -13.36
C ASN A 157 10.93 -16.80 -12.85
N ALA A 158 11.17 -15.98 -11.83
CA ALA A 158 10.20 -15.03 -11.33
C ALA A 158 9.81 -13.99 -12.40
N ALA A 159 10.80 -13.41 -13.07
CA ALA A 159 10.57 -12.46 -14.16
C ALA A 159 9.80 -13.09 -15.34
N ASN A 160 10.15 -14.30 -15.73
CA ASN A 160 9.44 -15.01 -16.80
C ASN A 160 8.00 -15.36 -16.44
N TRP A 161 7.76 -15.76 -15.20
CA TRP A 161 6.41 -15.97 -14.69
C TRP A 161 5.60 -14.67 -14.70
N ALA A 162 6.16 -13.57 -14.22
CA ALA A 162 5.51 -12.26 -14.19
C ALA A 162 5.15 -11.78 -15.61
N LYS A 163 6.07 -11.90 -16.56
CA LYS A 163 5.81 -11.59 -17.99
C LYS A 163 4.64 -12.39 -18.54
N LYS A 164 4.60 -13.71 -18.29
CA LYS A 164 3.50 -14.57 -18.74
C LYS A 164 2.18 -14.15 -18.12
N PHE A 165 2.19 -13.81 -16.84
CA PHE A 165 0.99 -13.38 -16.10
C PHE A 165 0.44 -12.06 -16.65
N LEU A 166 1.27 -11.02 -16.80
CA LEU A 166 0.88 -9.72 -17.34
C LEU A 166 0.32 -9.84 -18.76
N ARG A 167 0.95 -10.64 -19.64
CA ARG A 167 0.46 -10.89 -21.01
C ARG A 167 -0.93 -11.55 -21.00
N ARG A 168 -1.13 -12.57 -20.14
CA ARG A 168 -2.44 -13.25 -19.98
C ARG A 168 -3.53 -12.33 -19.42
N SER A 169 -3.12 -11.33 -18.64
CA SER A 169 -4.00 -10.30 -18.11
C SER A 169 -4.23 -9.14 -19.07
N ASN A 170 -3.73 -9.25 -20.31
CA ASN A 170 -3.83 -8.23 -21.36
C ASN A 170 -3.25 -6.86 -20.96
N ILE A 171 -2.16 -6.88 -20.16
CA ILE A 171 -1.43 -5.69 -19.72
C ILE A 171 -0.22 -5.48 -20.63
N SER A 172 -0.12 -4.26 -21.19
CA SER A 172 1.11 -3.80 -21.84
C SER A 172 2.12 -3.39 -20.76
N PHE A 173 3.35 -3.86 -20.87
CA PHE A 173 4.40 -3.57 -19.89
C PHE A 173 5.80 -3.52 -20.54
N GLY A 174 6.67 -2.70 -19.96
CA GLY A 174 8.12 -2.77 -20.14
C GLY A 174 8.76 -3.68 -19.09
N HIS A 175 9.91 -4.27 -19.40
CA HIS A 175 10.72 -5.00 -18.43
C HIS A 175 12.22 -4.76 -18.62
N GLN A 176 12.93 -4.49 -17.52
CA GLN A 176 14.36 -4.30 -17.50
C GLN A 176 15.01 -5.18 -16.42
N PHE A 177 16.20 -5.74 -16.77
CA PHE A 177 17.13 -6.31 -15.80
C PHE A 177 18.21 -5.27 -15.49
N LEU A 178 18.38 -4.92 -14.24
CA LEU A 178 19.25 -3.85 -13.80
C LEU A 178 20.24 -4.35 -12.75
N ILE A 179 21.47 -3.88 -12.81
CA ILE A 179 22.53 -4.24 -11.87
C ILE A 179 22.80 -3.07 -10.93
N GLY A 180 22.90 -3.35 -9.64
CA GLY A 180 23.18 -2.34 -8.63
C GLY A 180 22.58 -2.66 -7.27
N ASP A 181 22.64 -1.71 -6.36
CA ASP A 181 21.91 -1.84 -5.10
C ASP A 181 20.40 -1.75 -5.38
N PRO A 182 19.62 -2.80 -5.07
CA PRO A 182 18.21 -2.86 -5.47
C PRO A 182 17.40 -1.67 -5.01
N VAL A 183 17.73 -1.12 -3.86
CA VAL A 183 17.00 0.00 -3.32
C VAL A 183 17.28 1.28 -4.10
N GLN A 184 18.55 1.55 -4.33
CA GLN A 184 18.96 2.72 -5.09
C GLN A 184 18.38 2.66 -6.52
N VAL A 185 18.49 1.49 -7.17
CA VAL A 185 17.99 1.29 -8.53
C VAL A 185 16.47 1.42 -8.60
N ILE A 186 15.72 0.78 -7.70
CA ILE A 186 14.26 0.90 -7.65
C ILE A 186 13.86 2.37 -7.47
N TYR A 187 14.55 3.08 -6.60
CA TYR A 187 14.30 4.48 -6.31
C TYR A 187 14.56 5.37 -7.54
N GLU A 188 15.69 5.20 -8.21
CA GLU A 188 16.06 5.96 -9.40
C GLU A 188 15.09 5.73 -10.56
N VAL A 189 14.67 4.48 -10.77
CA VAL A 189 13.68 4.13 -11.81
C VAL A 189 12.29 4.68 -11.46
N ALA A 190 11.91 4.63 -10.19
CA ALA A 190 10.60 5.09 -9.77
C ALA A 190 10.42 6.61 -9.92
N GLY A 191 11.49 7.39 -9.70
CA GLY A 191 11.43 8.86 -9.75
C GLY A 191 10.33 9.41 -8.83
N ASP A 192 9.42 10.20 -9.38
CA ASP A 192 8.28 10.78 -8.67
C ASP A 192 6.91 10.44 -9.27
N ASN A 193 6.88 9.65 -10.34
CA ASN A 193 5.68 9.36 -11.12
C ASN A 193 5.26 7.87 -11.14
N HIS A 194 5.79 7.06 -10.23
CA HIS A 194 5.40 5.66 -10.11
C HIS A 194 4.73 5.36 -8.77
N ILE A 195 3.92 4.31 -8.77
CA ILE A 195 3.50 3.58 -7.59
C ILE A 195 4.33 2.31 -7.56
N ILE A 196 5.19 2.18 -6.58
CA ILE A 196 6.07 1.00 -6.43
C ILE A 196 5.25 -0.14 -5.83
N VAL A 197 5.30 -1.31 -6.44
CA VAL A 197 4.67 -2.54 -5.94
C VAL A 197 5.73 -3.62 -5.81
N MET A 198 5.86 -4.19 -4.62
CA MET A 198 6.86 -5.21 -4.36
C MET A 198 6.41 -6.20 -3.30
N GLY A 199 6.93 -7.43 -3.36
CA GLY A 199 6.72 -8.44 -2.33
C GLY A 199 7.50 -8.13 -1.05
N SER A 200 6.92 -8.41 0.09
CA SER A 200 7.66 -8.45 1.35
C SER A 200 8.53 -9.70 1.39
N SER A 201 9.78 -9.57 1.78
CA SER A 201 10.64 -10.69 2.15
C SER A 201 11.42 -10.33 3.41
N THR A 202 11.86 -11.35 4.16
CA THR A 202 12.79 -11.14 5.28
C THR A 202 14.12 -10.54 4.81
N GLN A 203 14.40 -10.65 3.51
CA GLN A 203 15.56 -10.07 2.83
C GLN A 203 15.21 -8.84 2.01
N ASN A 204 13.97 -8.31 2.11
CA ASN A 204 13.55 -7.17 1.33
C ASN A 204 14.54 -6.00 1.52
N PRO A 205 15.22 -5.57 0.46
CA PRO A 205 16.18 -4.49 0.54
C PRO A 205 15.59 -3.21 1.14
N LEU A 206 14.32 -2.91 0.87
CA LEU A 206 13.65 -1.75 1.44
C LEU A 206 13.47 -1.86 2.96
N LEU A 207 13.26 -3.06 3.53
CA LEU A 207 13.23 -3.23 4.98
C LEU A 207 14.60 -2.94 5.64
N LYS A 208 15.71 -3.13 4.93
CA LYS A 208 17.04 -2.74 5.39
C LYS A 208 17.23 -1.22 5.44
N PHE A 209 16.51 -0.46 4.58
CA PHE A 209 16.50 1.01 4.64
C PHE A 209 15.89 1.54 5.92
N PHE A 210 14.89 0.86 6.42
CA PHE A 210 14.26 1.27 7.66
C PHE A 210 15.10 0.96 8.91
N LYS A 211 16.15 0.11 8.79
CA LYS A 211 16.97 -0.32 9.93
C LYS A 211 18.22 0.52 10.24
N GLY A 212 18.52 1.55 9.45
CA GLY A 212 19.73 2.35 9.63
C GLY A 212 19.54 3.86 9.48
N SER A 213 20.39 4.68 10.10
CA SER A 213 20.32 6.14 10.08
C SER A 213 20.56 6.77 8.68
N LYS A 214 21.36 6.11 7.82
CA LYS A 214 21.62 6.58 6.45
C LYS A 214 20.46 6.38 5.47
N PRO A 215 19.69 5.28 5.56
CA PRO A 215 18.51 5.06 4.73
C PRO A 215 17.34 6.01 4.99
N LEU A 216 17.24 6.57 6.18
CA LEU A 216 16.21 7.55 6.50
C LEU A 216 16.26 8.79 5.61
N ASN A 217 17.46 9.24 5.24
CA ASN A 217 17.65 10.39 4.35
C ASN A 217 17.20 10.13 2.91
N VAL A 218 17.29 8.87 2.43
CA VAL A 218 16.84 8.50 1.08
C VAL A 218 15.31 8.46 1.01
N MET A 219 14.64 8.06 2.09
CA MET A 219 13.17 8.14 2.16
C MET A 219 12.64 9.57 2.23
N GLU A 220 13.44 10.56 2.68
CA GLU A 220 13.09 11.97 2.60
C GLU A 220 12.93 12.45 1.17
N THR A 221 13.62 11.83 0.28
CA THR A 221 13.59 12.13 -1.15
C THR A 221 12.59 11.26 -1.91
N CYS A 222 12.25 10.04 -1.43
CA CYS A 222 11.28 9.18 -2.12
C CYS A 222 9.86 9.76 -1.99
N LYS A 223 9.38 10.31 -3.08
CA LYS A 223 8.04 10.90 -3.18
C LYS A 223 6.98 9.88 -3.62
N CYS A 224 7.40 8.71 -4.02
CA CYS A 224 6.52 7.68 -4.57
C CYS A 224 5.69 6.98 -3.50
N PRO A 225 4.40 6.70 -3.77
CA PRO A 225 3.64 5.72 -3.01
C PRO A 225 4.23 4.31 -3.18
N ILE A 226 4.19 3.51 -2.11
CA ILE A 226 4.78 2.17 -2.09
C ILE A 226 3.78 1.16 -1.53
N LEU A 227 3.46 0.12 -2.30
CA LEU A 227 2.68 -1.03 -1.86
C LEU A 227 3.62 -2.22 -1.57
N ILE A 228 3.71 -2.58 -0.31
CA ILE A 228 4.45 -3.76 0.16
C ILE A 228 3.45 -4.89 0.37
N VAL A 229 3.57 -5.93 -0.43
CA VAL A 229 2.62 -7.06 -0.46
C VAL A 229 3.14 -8.20 0.40
N LYS A 230 2.33 -8.64 1.36
CA LYS A 230 2.58 -9.78 2.26
C LYS A 230 1.82 -11.01 1.85
#